data_1b49c0cdd227b6512545c33a86365df6
#
_entry.id   1b49c0cdd227b6512545c33a86365df6
#
_cell.length_a   1.000
_cell.length_b   1.000
_cell.length_c   1.000
_cell.angle_alpha   90.00
_cell.angle_beta   90.00
_cell.angle_gamma   90.00
#
_symmetry.space_group_name_H-M   'P 1'
#
loop_
_entity.id
_entity.type
_entity.pdbx_description
1 polymer ?
#
loop_
_entity_poly.entity_id
_entity_poly.type
_entity_poly.pdbx_seq_one_letter_code
_entity_poly.pdbx_strand_id
1 'polypeptide(L)'
;MPIPVHSRLLTTSCLIALSLQAFSASAIVVRHDKPAAQYLASKADFPPLATFYNIGVHGTLIAPQWVLTAAHTVFCLDKGQTIQVGDELVKVQGRYSHPAYKMGKQHDLALIQLEKPVLTVKPAQLYRQSDETSQVLWFIGAGGTGTGLTGETVDYKANNGVLRKAQNQVTAVTKSDLRFVFESGDEAQALEGVSGNGDSGGPAFLKKADDFYLLGVSSRVESWFKGVGEYGVKELYTRVSSHADWIDQVVAADEQSRAAISSSDGFLHEGMTVEKMPKICASLSLRPKTS
;
A
#
# COMPACT_ATOMS: atom_id res chain seq x y z
N MET A 1 72.01 13.87 -47.00
CA MET A 1 71.28 12.80 -46.32
C MET A 1 70.34 13.43 -45.27
N PRO A 2 69.03 13.49 -45.44
CA PRO A 2 68.15 13.99 -44.39
C PRO A 2 67.58 12.80 -43.61
N ILE A 3 67.51 12.96 -42.30
CA ILE A 3 67.00 12.02 -41.31
C ILE A 3 65.48 12.17 -41.23
N PRO A 4 64.67 11.11 -41.26
CA PRO A 4 63.20 11.25 -41.11
C PRO A 4 62.81 11.38 -39.64
N VAL A 5 62.02 12.41 -39.32
CA VAL A 5 61.38 12.65 -38.04
C VAL A 5 60.08 11.80 -38.01
N HIS A 6 60.06 10.81 -37.10
CA HIS A 6 58.83 10.04 -36.82
C HIS A 6 57.95 10.78 -35.83
N SER A 7 56.85 11.33 -36.33
CA SER A 7 55.75 11.87 -35.54
C SER A 7 54.94 10.69 -34.94
N ARG A 8 54.98 10.54 -33.62
CA ARG A 8 54.08 9.63 -32.86
C ARG A 8 52.77 10.37 -32.57
N LEU A 9 51.72 10.00 -33.28
CA LEU A 9 50.34 10.38 -32.87
C LEU A 9 50.00 9.63 -31.58
N LEU A 10 49.80 10.37 -30.51
CA LEU A 10 49.16 9.89 -29.28
C LEU A 10 47.64 9.98 -29.48
N THR A 11 47.00 8.83 -29.70
CA THR A 11 45.55 8.70 -29.66
C THR A 11 45.10 8.64 -28.23
N THR A 12 44.58 9.74 -27.71
CA THR A 12 43.91 9.80 -26.39
C THR A 12 42.53 9.19 -26.53
N SER A 13 42.37 7.93 -26.14
CA SER A 13 41.06 7.30 -26.01
C SER A 13 40.33 7.89 -24.80
N CYS A 14 39.36 8.74 -25.07
CA CYS A 14 38.42 9.25 -24.07
C CYS A 14 37.38 8.15 -23.76
N LEU A 15 37.58 7.40 -22.68
CA LEU A 15 36.59 6.49 -22.14
C LEU A 15 35.46 7.34 -21.54
N ILE A 16 34.37 7.51 -22.29
CA ILE A 16 33.11 8.03 -21.75
C ILE A 16 32.50 6.91 -20.88
N ALA A 17 32.69 7.01 -19.56
CA ALA A 17 31.94 6.21 -18.61
C ALA A 17 30.45 6.62 -18.68
N LEU A 18 29.65 5.89 -19.43
CA LEU A 18 28.18 5.96 -19.32
C LEU A 18 27.83 5.46 -17.92
N SER A 19 27.58 6.38 -17.00
CA SER A 19 26.90 6.06 -15.74
C SER A 19 25.46 5.65 -16.10
N LEU A 20 25.17 4.35 -16.13
CA LEU A 20 23.82 3.85 -16.07
C LEU A 20 23.23 4.33 -14.74
N GLN A 21 22.47 5.42 -14.79
CA GLN A 21 21.55 5.74 -13.70
C GLN A 21 20.47 4.67 -13.74
N ALA A 22 20.60 3.69 -12.86
CA ALA A 22 19.51 2.77 -12.58
C ALA A 22 18.35 3.61 -12.04
N PHE A 23 17.33 3.84 -12.87
CA PHE A 23 16.06 4.35 -12.41
C PHE A 23 15.48 3.30 -11.48
N SER A 24 15.63 3.53 -10.17
CA SER A 24 15.02 2.70 -9.16
C SER A 24 13.51 2.94 -9.23
N ALA A 25 12.77 1.98 -9.77
CA ALA A 25 11.33 1.93 -9.62
C ALA A 25 11.00 1.89 -8.12
N SER A 26 10.03 2.65 -7.66
CA SER A 26 9.84 2.93 -6.23
C SER A 26 8.35 2.92 -5.85
N ALA A 27 7.97 2.31 -4.71
CA ALA A 27 6.64 2.39 -4.07
C ALA A 27 6.62 3.54 -3.07
N ILE A 28 5.43 4.04 -2.68
CA ILE A 28 5.28 5.21 -1.80
C ILE A 28 5.87 6.46 -2.44
N VAL A 29 5.18 7.57 -2.44
CA VAL A 29 5.70 8.86 -2.88
C VAL A 29 6.44 9.50 -1.72
N VAL A 30 7.69 9.90 -1.97
CA VAL A 30 8.66 10.23 -0.92
C VAL A 30 9.12 11.69 -1.00
N ARG A 31 9.80 12.17 0.02
CA ARG A 31 10.44 13.49 -0.01
C ARG A 31 11.50 13.55 -1.12
N HIS A 32 11.53 14.67 -1.86
CA HIS A 32 12.51 14.90 -2.93
C HIS A 32 13.94 15.14 -2.39
N ASP A 33 14.06 15.61 -1.15
CA ASP A 33 15.32 15.99 -0.49
C ASP A 33 15.94 14.86 0.34
N LYS A 34 15.41 13.63 0.24
CA LYS A 34 15.95 12.43 0.91
C LYS A 34 16.33 11.37 -0.12
N PRO A 35 17.45 10.66 0.09
CA PRO A 35 17.82 9.55 -0.77
C PRO A 35 16.72 8.46 -0.82
N ALA A 36 16.29 8.08 -2.01
CA ALA A 36 15.23 7.07 -2.21
C ALA A 36 15.58 5.71 -1.55
N ALA A 37 16.87 5.38 -1.43
CA ALA A 37 17.34 4.17 -0.77
C ALA A 37 16.98 4.07 0.72
N GLN A 38 16.76 5.20 1.41
CA GLN A 38 16.35 5.22 2.82
C GLN A 38 14.91 4.74 3.03
N TYR A 39 14.09 4.78 1.98
CA TYR A 39 12.70 4.32 2.01
C TYR A 39 12.54 2.86 1.64
N LEU A 40 13.58 2.19 1.14
CA LEU A 40 13.51 0.77 0.81
C LEU A 40 13.10 -0.05 2.03
N ALA A 41 12.18 -0.97 1.81
CA ALA A 41 11.66 -1.86 2.83
C ALA A 41 11.71 -3.32 2.38
N SER A 42 11.57 -4.18 3.34
CA SER A 42 11.43 -5.63 3.17
C SER A 42 10.18 -6.14 3.90
N LYS A 43 9.81 -7.38 3.68
CA LYS A 43 8.72 -8.01 4.44
C LYS A 43 8.98 -8.01 5.96
N ALA A 44 10.24 -7.98 6.40
CA ALA A 44 10.59 -7.94 7.82
C ALA A 44 10.25 -6.59 8.49
N ASP A 45 10.08 -5.51 7.72
CA ASP A 45 9.68 -4.21 8.26
C ASP A 45 8.21 -4.20 8.71
N PHE A 46 7.36 -5.03 8.09
CA PHE A 46 5.98 -5.25 8.48
C PHE A 46 5.54 -6.65 8.03
N PRO A 47 5.88 -7.71 8.78
CA PRO A 47 5.57 -9.10 8.41
C PRO A 47 4.09 -9.38 8.11
N PRO A 48 3.09 -8.75 8.81
CA PRO A 48 1.67 -8.98 8.53
C PRO A 48 1.17 -8.38 7.20
N LEU A 49 2.03 -7.79 6.37
CA LEU A 49 1.61 -7.26 5.06
C LEU A 49 1.07 -8.39 4.18
N ALA A 50 -0.14 -8.19 3.68
CA ALA A 50 -0.74 -9.01 2.64
C ALA A 50 -0.66 -8.29 1.28
N THR A 51 -0.29 -9.01 0.22
CA THR A 51 -0.23 -8.48 -1.15
C THR A 51 -1.21 -9.21 -2.04
N PHE A 52 -2.06 -8.46 -2.75
CA PHE A 52 -3.09 -8.97 -3.63
C PHE A 52 -2.66 -8.78 -5.08
N TYR A 53 -1.94 -9.76 -5.63
CA TYR A 53 -1.41 -9.66 -7.00
C TYR A 53 -2.49 -9.54 -8.07
N ASN A 54 -3.72 -9.99 -7.77
CA ASN A 54 -4.86 -9.93 -8.69
C ASN A 54 -5.30 -8.50 -9.01
N ILE A 55 -4.93 -7.54 -8.17
CA ILE A 55 -5.29 -6.13 -8.33
C ILE A 55 -4.11 -5.18 -8.01
N GLY A 56 -2.99 -5.70 -7.53
CA GLY A 56 -1.81 -4.90 -7.22
C GLY A 56 -2.00 -3.96 -6.02
N VAL A 57 -2.63 -4.45 -4.94
CA VAL A 57 -2.93 -3.70 -3.72
C VAL A 57 -2.56 -4.51 -2.48
N HIS A 58 -2.84 -3.95 -1.30
CA HIS A 58 -2.39 -4.51 -0.03
C HIS A 58 -3.51 -4.73 1.00
N GLY A 59 -3.15 -5.41 2.06
CA GLY A 59 -3.93 -5.61 3.28
C GLY A 59 -3.02 -5.97 4.45
N THR A 60 -3.61 -6.26 5.60
CA THR A 60 -2.90 -6.61 6.83
C THR A 60 -3.49 -7.86 7.46
N LEU A 61 -2.67 -8.86 7.73
CA LEU A 61 -3.08 -10.02 8.54
C LEU A 61 -3.35 -9.54 9.98
N ILE A 62 -4.59 -9.68 10.46
CA ILE A 62 -5.04 -9.26 11.81
C ILE A 62 -5.39 -10.44 12.71
N ALA A 63 -5.61 -11.61 12.13
CA ALA A 63 -5.77 -12.90 12.80
C ALA A 63 -5.30 -14.00 11.85
N PRO A 64 -5.01 -15.23 12.30
CA PRO A 64 -4.42 -16.28 11.45
C PRO A 64 -5.16 -16.54 10.13
N GLN A 65 -6.48 -16.36 10.09
CA GLN A 65 -7.30 -16.53 8.88
C GLN A 65 -7.95 -15.23 8.37
N TRP A 66 -7.52 -14.06 8.85
CA TRP A 66 -8.19 -12.82 8.53
C TRP A 66 -7.23 -11.71 8.10
N VAL A 67 -7.49 -11.15 6.93
CA VAL A 67 -6.79 -9.98 6.40
C VAL A 67 -7.76 -8.82 6.35
N LEU A 68 -7.38 -7.68 6.93
CA LEU A 68 -8.09 -6.41 6.83
C LEU A 68 -7.54 -5.61 5.65
N THR A 69 -8.42 -5.02 4.85
CA THR A 69 -8.09 -4.20 3.69
C THR A 69 -9.19 -3.17 3.43
N ALA A 70 -9.06 -2.36 2.39
CA ALA A 70 -10.10 -1.43 1.96
C ALA A 70 -11.20 -2.14 1.14
N ALA A 71 -12.44 -1.70 1.27
CA ALA A 71 -13.56 -2.27 0.51
C ALA A 71 -13.42 -2.04 -1.00
N HIS A 72 -12.85 -0.91 -1.42
CA HIS A 72 -12.62 -0.62 -2.84
C HIS A 72 -11.57 -1.52 -3.49
N THR A 73 -10.87 -2.37 -2.74
CA THR A 73 -9.80 -3.23 -3.27
C THR A 73 -10.23 -4.68 -3.50
N VAL A 74 -11.41 -5.09 -3.04
CA VAL A 74 -11.78 -6.52 -3.02
C VAL A 74 -12.52 -7.03 -4.25
N PHE A 75 -12.79 -6.15 -5.23
CA PHE A 75 -13.61 -6.51 -6.39
C PHE A 75 -13.00 -7.58 -7.31
N CYS A 76 -11.69 -7.79 -7.27
CA CYS A 76 -11.01 -8.86 -8.01
C CYS A 76 -10.59 -10.04 -7.10
N LEU A 77 -11.12 -10.15 -5.90
CA LEU A 77 -10.75 -11.21 -4.95
C LEU A 77 -11.89 -12.20 -4.75
N ASP A 78 -12.09 -13.06 -5.72
CA ASP A 78 -13.07 -14.13 -5.62
C ASP A 78 -12.54 -15.32 -4.80
N LYS A 79 -13.46 -16.15 -4.30
CA LYS A 79 -13.13 -17.40 -3.65
C LYS A 79 -12.19 -18.26 -4.51
N GLY A 80 -11.14 -18.79 -3.91
CA GLY A 80 -10.13 -19.62 -4.57
C GLY A 80 -8.96 -18.85 -5.17
N GLN A 81 -9.05 -17.54 -5.30
CA GLN A 81 -7.89 -16.71 -5.70
C GLN A 81 -6.88 -16.62 -4.57
N THR A 82 -5.62 -16.36 -4.91
CA THR A 82 -4.51 -16.35 -3.94
C THR A 82 -4.09 -14.93 -3.60
N ILE A 83 -3.75 -14.74 -2.32
CA ILE A 83 -3.03 -13.56 -1.82
C ILE A 83 -1.74 -14.04 -1.14
N GLN A 84 -0.74 -13.17 -1.08
CA GLN A 84 0.50 -13.46 -0.38
C GLN A 84 0.50 -12.82 1.01
N VAL A 85 0.85 -13.60 2.05
CA VAL A 85 1.11 -13.10 3.40
C VAL A 85 2.46 -13.65 3.85
N GLY A 86 3.41 -12.79 4.17
CA GLY A 86 4.78 -13.24 4.37
C GLY A 86 5.30 -13.93 3.11
N ASP A 87 5.74 -15.19 3.24
CA ASP A 87 6.19 -16.03 2.12
C ASP A 87 5.12 -17.03 1.65
N GLU A 88 3.95 -17.05 2.28
CA GLU A 88 2.87 -17.98 1.96
C GLU A 88 1.91 -17.40 0.91
N LEU A 89 1.53 -18.22 -0.08
CA LEU A 89 0.41 -17.99 -0.97
C LEU A 89 -0.81 -18.73 -0.40
N VAL A 90 -1.85 -17.98 -0.03
CA VAL A 90 -3.04 -18.53 0.63
C VAL A 90 -4.28 -18.16 -0.17
N LYS A 91 -5.21 -19.12 -0.29
CA LYS A 91 -6.47 -18.90 -1.02
C LYS A 91 -7.47 -18.11 -0.20
N VAL A 92 -8.23 -17.28 -0.89
CA VAL A 92 -9.39 -16.56 -0.37
C VAL A 92 -10.55 -17.55 -0.21
N GLN A 93 -11.14 -17.60 0.99
CA GLN A 93 -12.37 -18.31 1.29
C GLN A 93 -13.61 -17.42 1.10
N GLY A 94 -13.52 -16.16 1.50
CA GLY A 94 -14.59 -15.18 1.40
C GLY A 94 -14.11 -13.75 1.59
N ARG A 95 -14.97 -12.81 1.22
CA ARG A 95 -14.74 -11.36 1.39
C ARG A 95 -15.97 -10.71 1.98
N TYR A 96 -15.78 -9.76 2.87
CA TYR A 96 -16.84 -9.14 3.68
C TYR A 96 -16.58 -7.63 3.76
N SER A 97 -17.26 -6.83 2.96
CA SER A 97 -17.16 -5.37 2.98
C SER A 97 -18.05 -4.77 4.05
N HIS A 98 -17.63 -3.65 4.63
CA HIS A 98 -18.44 -2.93 5.61
C HIS A 98 -19.79 -2.50 4.98
N PRO A 99 -20.96 -2.76 5.63
CA PRO A 99 -22.27 -2.57 5.00
C PRO A 99 -22.60 -1.11 4.71
N ALA A 100 -21.98 -0.18 5.43
CA ALA A 100 -22.14 1.26 5.19
C ALA A 100 -21.11 1.83 4.19
N TYR A 101 -20.24 0.99 3.59
CA TYR A 101 -19.29 1.46 2.59
C TYR A 101 -20.00 2.07 1.38
N LYS A 102 -19.52 3.22 0.96
CA LYS A 102 -19.85 3.87 -0.30
C LYS A 102 -18.58 4.35 -0.97
N MET A 103 -18.45 4.09 -2.27
CA MET A 103 -17.29 4.46 -3.05
C MET A 103 -16.87 5.92 -2.87
N GLY A 104 -15.58 6.13 -2.62
CA GLY A 104 -15.00 7.46 -2.41
C GLY A 104 -15.49 8.18 -1.15
N LYS A 105 -16.20 7.45 -0.26
CA LYS A 105 -16.74 7.94 0.99
C LYS A 105 -16.15 7.18 2.18
N GLN A 106 -16.84 7.22 3.29
CA GLN A 106 -16.45 6.61 4.57
C GLN A 106 -16.69 5.08 4.57
N HIS A 107 -16.17 4.44 5.62
CA HIS A 107 -16.30 3.00 5.88
C HIS A 107 -15.67 2.11 4.81
N ASP A 108 -14.63 2.60 4.16
CA ASP A 108 -13.89 1.87 3.14
C ASP A 108 -13.03 0.78 3.79
N LEU A 109 -13.67 -0.31 4.16
CA LEU A 109 -13.07 -1.39 4.92
C LEU A 109 -13.67 -2.73 4.51
N ALA A 110 -12.83 -3.75 4.37
CA ALA A 110 -13.24 -5.12 4.10
C ALA A 110 -12.35 -6.12 4.82
N LEU A 111 -12.93 -7.28 5.13
CA LEU A 111 -12.25 -8.43 5.66
C LEU A 111 -12.18 -9.53 4.60
N ILE A 112 -11.01 -10.15 4.47
CA ILE A 112 -10.79 -11.34 3.65
C ILE A 112 -10.58 -12.51 4.59
N GLN A 113 -11.42 -13.53 4.44
CA GLN A 113 -11.22 -14.81 5.11
C GLN A 113 -10.31 -15.70 4.25
N LEU A 114 -9.28 -16.24 4.85
CA LEU A 114 -8.35 -17.18 4.22
C LEU A 114 -8.88 -18.62 4.36
N GLU A 115 -8.63 -19.46 3.35
CA GLU A 115 -8.98 -20.90 3.38
C GLU A 115 -8.25 -21.63 4.50
N LYS A 116 -7.01 -21.23 4.78
CA LYS A 116 -6.15 -21.82 5.81
C LYS A 116 -5.51 -20.74 6.67
N PRO A 117 -5.24 -21.03 7.96
CA PRO A 117 -4.52 -20.08 8.79
C PRO A 117 -3.07 -19.91 8.35
N VAL A 118 -2.58 -18.68 8.36
CA VAL A 118 -1.16 -18.32 8.28
C VAL A 118 -0.61 -18.32 9.69
N LEU A 119 0.32 -19.24 9.98
CA LEU A 119 0.90 -19.42 11.30
C LEU A 119 2.37 -18.99 11.37
N THR A 120 3.00 -18.73 10.23
CA THR A 120 4.40 -18.29 10.11
C THR A 120 4.59 -16.80 10.35
N VAL A 121 3.49 -16.04 10.37
CA VAL A 121 3.48 -14.59 10.55
C VAL A 121 2.61 -14.24 11.75
N LYS A 122 3.17 -13.45 12.68
CA LYS A 122 2.40 -12.87 13.78
C LYS A 122 1.45 -11.81 13.23
N PRO A 123 0.12 -11.92 13.45
CA PRO A 123 -0.83 -10.90 13.03
C PRO A 123 -0.57 -9.56 13.70
N ALA A 124 -0.90 -8.46 13.02
CA ALA A 124 -0.95 -7.14 13.61
C ALA A 124 -2.14 -7.03 14.57
N GLN A 125 -1.97 -6.29 15.66
CA GLN A 125 -3.04 -5.99 16.61
C GLN A 125 -3.85 -4.80 16.11
N LEU A 126 -5.18 -4.84 16.30
CA LEU A 126 -6.01 -3.65 16.05
C LEU A 126 -5.75 -2.60 17.11
N TYR A 127 -5.47 -1.36 16.68
CA TYR A 127 -5.40 -0.25 17.61
C TYR A 127 -6.80 0.15 18.05
N ARG A 128 -7.02 0.21 19.36
CA ARG A 128 -8.36 0.41 19.93
C ARG A 128 -8.51 1.72 20.72
N GLN A 129 -7.41 2.47 20.85
CA GLN A 129 -7.45 3.77 21.52
C GLN A 129 -7.97 4.84 20.57
N SER A 130 -8.40 5.99 21.14
CA SER A 130 -8.89 7.13 20.36
C SER A 130 -7.97 8.34 20.46
N ASP A 131 -6.67 8.10 20.63
CA ASP A 131 -5.61 9.09 20.81
C ASP A 131 -4.65 9.14 19.61
N GLU A 132 -5.13 8.87 18.41
CA GLU A 132 -4.33 8.80 17.19
C GLU A 132 -3.79 10.16 16.73
N THR A 133 -4.43 11.27 17.11
CA THR A 133 -4.01 12.62 16.71
C THR A 133 -2.56 12.88 17.13
N SER A 134 -1.78 13.42 16.20
CA SER A 134 -0.34 13.72 16.34
C SER A 134 0.57 12.49 16.44
N GLN A 135 0.05 11.28 16.38
CA GLN A 135 0.91 10.09 16.29
C GLN A 135 1.60 10.03 14.93
N VAL A 136 2.90 9.69 14.94
CA VAL A 136 3.67 9.41 13.70
C VAL A 136 3.56 7.94 13.39
N LEU A 137 2.99 7.63 12.23
CA LEU A 137 2.73 6.27 11.78
C LEU A 137 3.66 5.90 10.63
N TRP A 138 3.90 4.61 10.47
CA TRP A 138 4.56 4.03 9.33
C TRP A 138 3.54 3.56 8.29
N PHE A 139 3.87 3.77 7.03
CA PHE A 139 3.23 3.18 5.86
C PHE A 139 4.20 2.22 5.20
N ILE A 140 3.68 1.17 4.56
CA ILE A 140 4.48 0.24 3.74
C ILE A 140 3.63 -0.28 2.58
N GLY A 141 4.24 -0.36 1.40
CA GLY A 141 3.57 -0.89 0.23
C GLY A 141 4.50 -1.03 -0.98
N ALA A 142 3.93 -1.46 -2.10
CA ALA A 142 4.60 -1.65 -3.38
C ALA A 142 3.86 -0.95 -4.53
N GLY A 143 3.10 0.10 -4.22
CA GLY A 143 2.33 0.90 -5.16
C GLY A 143 3.20 1.75 -6.10
N GLY A 144 2.61 2.77 -6.68
CA GLY A 144 3.30 3.76 -7.49
C GLY A 144 4.17 4.69 -6.65
N THR A 145 5.08 5.40 -7.29
CA THR A 145 6.05 6.24 -6.61
C THR A 145 6.46 7.47 -7.40
N GLY A 146 7.11 8.36 -6.71
CA GLY A 146 7.66 9.61 -7.18
C GLY A 146 8.16 10.45 -6.04
N THR A 147 8.12 11.75 -6.18
CA THR A 147 8.50 12.69 -5.13
C THR A 147 7.42 13.74 -4.90
N GLY A 148 7.44 14.36 -3.72
CA GLY A 148 6.47 15.41 -3.41
C GLY A 148 6.49 16.62 -4.35
N LEU A 149 7.54 16.83 -5.14
CA LEU A 149 7.59 17.87 -6.17
C LEU A 149 6.86 17.50 -7.46
N THR A 150 6.86 16.21 -7.81
CA THR A 150 6.36 15.71 -9.10
C THR A 150 5.12 14.85 -8.97
N GLY A 151 4.75 14.51 -7.74
CA GLY A 151 3.76 13.47 -7.47
C GLY A 151 4.24 12.09 -7.91
N GLU A 152 3.32 11.17 -8.13
CA GLU A 152 3.59 9.84 -8.66
C GLU A 152 4.04 9.92 -10.13
N THR A 153 5.21 9.38 -10.43
CA THR A 153 5.80 9.35 -11.78
C THR A 153 6.05 7.93 -12.29
N VAL A 154 6.00 6.94 -11.41
CA VAL A 154 6.14 5.52 -11.74
C VAL A 154 4.93 4.78 -11.18
N ASP A 155 4.17 4.10 -12.03
CA ASP A 155 3.02 3.34 -11.59
C ASP A 155 3.40 2.03 -10.86
N TYR A 156 2.44 1.42 -10.16
CA TYR A 156 2.66 0.22 -9.36
C TYR A 156 3.14 -1.00 -10.18
N LYS A 157 2.82 -1.09 -11.47
CA LYS A 157 3.29 -2.18 -12.34
C LYS A 157 4.75 -2.00 -12.70
N ALA A 158 5.14 -0.77 -13.04
CA ALA A 158 6.53 -0.42 -13.31
C ALA A 158 7.38 -0.52 -12.04
N ASN A 159 6.82 -0.26 -10.86
CA ASN A 159 7.47 -0.51 -9.57
C ASN A 159 7.81 -1.98 -9.35
N ASN A 160 7.09 -2.89 -9.98
CA ASN A 160 7.39 -4.32 -9.98
C ASN A 160 7.58 -4.93 -8.57
N GLY A 161 6.74 -4.55 -7.60
CA GLY A 161 6.71 -5.11 -6.25
C GLY A 161 7.90 -4.73 -5.35
N VAL A 162 8.63 -3.66 -5.65
CA VAL A 162 9.62 -3.11 -4.73
C VAL A 162 8.91 -2.47 -3.55
N LEU A 163 9.17 -2.96 -2.33
CA LEU A 163 8.58 -2.43 -1.12
C LEU A 163 9.30 -1.16 -0.66
N ARG A 164 8.52 -0.20 -0.19
CA ARG A 164 9.00 0.97 0.55
C ARG A 164 8.17 1.21 1.79
N LYS A 165 8.77 1.97 2.71
CA LYS A 165 8.11 2.47 3.91
C LYS A 165 8.35 3.97 4.03
N ALA A 166 7.38 4.67 4.59
CA ALA A 166 7.49 6.08 4.93
C ALA A 166 6.82 6.36 6.27
N GLN A 167 7.05 7.55 6.78
CA GLN A 167 6.39 8.07 7.98
C GLN A 167 5.45 9.19 7.59
N ASN A 168 4.37 9.35 8.34
CA ASN A 168 3.59 10.57 8.32
C ASN A 168 2.86 10.75 9.65
N GLN A 169 2.51 12.00 9.98
CA GLN A 169 1.84 12.34 11.22
C GLN A 169 0.33 12.46 11.00
N VAL A 170 -0.46 11.89 11.91
CA VAL A 170 -1.91 12.08 11.91
C VAL A 170 -2.22 13.54 12.24
N THR A 171 -2.68 14.30 11.24
CA THR A 171 -2.99 15.73 11.38
C THR A 171 -4.42 15.99 11.85
N ALA A 172 -5.34 15.07 11.59
CA ALA A 172 -6.71 15.14 12.07
C ALA A 172 -7.36 13.75 12.13
N VAL A 173 -8.33 13.61 13.01
CA VAL A 173 -9.13 12.40 13.19
C VAL A 173 -10.61 12.76 13.06
N THR A 174 -11.34 11.98 12.26
CA THR A 174 -12.80 12.02 12.20
C THR A 174 -13.38 10.76 12.84
N LYS A 175 -14.71 10.63 12.83
CA LYS A 175 -15.35 9.38 13.29
C LYS A 175 -14.85 8.15 12.51
N SER A 176 -14.61 8.29 11.21
CA SER A 176 -14.29 7.16 10.31
C SER A 176 -12.91 7.19 9.70
N ASP A 177 -12.19 8.30 9.76
CA ASP A 177 -10.95 8.47 9.02
C ASP A 177 -9.82 9.08 9.88
N LEU A 178 -8.60 8.66 9.62
CA LEU A 178 -7.37 9.35 9.95
C LEU A 178 -6.96 10.18 8.74
N ARG A 179 -6.52 11.43 8.97
CA ARG A 179 -6.02 12.31 7.92
C ARG A 179 -4.52 12.54 8.08
N PHE A 180 -3.83 12.49 6.95
CA PHE A 180 -2.43 12.82 6.81
C PHE A 180 -2.27 13.93 5.78
N VAL A 181 -1.23 14.74 5.90
CA VAL A 181 -0.84 15.74 4.90
C VAL A 181 0.58 15.41 4.46
N PHE A 182 0.89 15.52 3.19
CA PHE A 182 2.26 15.35 2.72
C PHE A 182 3.01 16.67 2.91
N GLU A 183 3.70 16.78 4.02
CA GLU A 183 4.45 17.98 4.40
C GLU A 183 5.81 18.05 3.69
N SER A 184 6.39 19.26 3.65
CA SER A 184 7.72 19.51 3.07
C SER A 184 8.56 20.35 4.04
N GLY A 185 9.88 20.36 3.84
CA GLY A 185 10.78 21.16 4.68
C GLY A 185 10.82 20.68 6.13
N ASP A 186 10.81 21.64 7.06
CA ASP A 186 11.00 21.39 8.50
C ASP A 186 9.75 20.79 9.18
N GLU A 187 8.58 20.89 8.57
CA GLU A 187 7.34 20.29 9.09
C GLU A 187 7.25 18.80 8.81
N ALA A 188 7.99 18.32 7.79
CA ALA A 188 7.96 16.94 7.37
C ALA A 188 8.73 16.00 8.31
N GLN A 189 8.20 14.80 8.52
CA GLN A 189 8.91 13.72 9.22
C GLN A 189 10.23 13.37 8.52
N ALA A 190 11.15 12.73 9.23
CA ALA A 190 12.47 12.36 8.68
C ALA A 190 12.40 11.55 7.38
N LEU A 191 11.47 10.60 7.32
CA LEU A 191 11.13 9.79 6.14
C LEU A 191 9.68 10.01 5.72
N GLU A 192 9.27 11.27 5.65
CA GLU A 192 7.90 11.60 5.24
C GLU A 192 7.58 11.06 3.86
N GLY A 193 6.34 10.60 3.71
CA GLY A 193 5.80 10.14 2.45
C GLY A 193 4.31 9.87 2.54
N VAL A 194 3.73 9.54 1.41
CA VAL A 194 2.31 9.23 1.25
C VAL A 194 2.15 8.04 0.31
N SER A 195 0.98 7.43 0.31
CA SER A 195 0.67 6.29 -0.58
C SER A 195 0.70 6.70 -2.05
N GLY A 196 1.16 5.79 -2.91
CA GLY A 196 0.93 5.84 -4.35
C GLY A 196 -0.24 4.96 -4.78
N ASN A 197 -0.63 5.04 -6.05
CA ASN A 197 -1.61 4.12 -6.62
C ASN A 197 -1.13 2.66 -6.48
N GLY A 198 -1.97 1.78 -5.93
CA GLY A 198 -1.59 0.39 -5.61
C GLY A 198 -1.16 0.18 -4.16
N ASP A 199 -0.99 1.23 -3.33
CA ASP A 199 -0.84 1.08 -1.88
C ASP A 199 -2.20 0.99 -1.15
N SER A 200 -3.29 1.04 -1.89
CA SER A 200 -4.67 0.90 -1.41
C SER A 200 -4.84 -0.33 -0.52
N GLY A 201 -5.57 -0.16 0.58
CA GLY A 201 -5.78 -1.22 1.58
C GLY A 201 -4.57 -1.51 2.47
N GLY A 202 -3.43 -0.88 2.18
CA GLY A 202 -2.20 -1.00 2.96
C GLY A 202 -2.29 -0.33 4.35
N PRO A 203 -1.35 -0.64 5.25
CA PRO A 203 -1.41 -0.25 6.64
C PRO A 203 -0.86 1.15 6.93
N ALA A 204 -1.51 1.86 7.87
CA ALA A 204 -0.88 2.85 8.72
C ALA A 204 -0.71 2.25 10.10
N PHE A 205 0.55 2.09 10.57
CA PHE A 205 0.84 1.29 11.76
C PHE A 205 1.87 1.91 12.69
N LEU A 206 1.81 1.48 13.95
CA LEU A 206 2.86 1.68 14.96
C LEU A 206 3.59 0.36 15.21
N LYS A 207 4.89 0.45 15.45
CA LYS A 207 5.68 -0.64 15.99
C LYS A 207 6.03 -0.33 17.44
N LYS A 208 5.67 -1.23 18.36
CA LYS A 208 6.04 -1.14 19.79
C LYS A 208 6.67 -2.48 20.19
N ALA A 209 7.97 -2.46 20.47
CA ALA A 209 8.77 -3.67 20.65
C ALA A 209 8.62 -4.62 19.43
N ASP A 210 8.16 -5.84 19.61
CA ASP A 210 7.94 -6.83 18.56
C ASP A 210 6.50 -6.88 18.05
N ASP A 211 5.65 -5.95 18.50
CA ASP A 211 4.25 -5.87 18.11
C ASP A 211 4.00 -4.75 17.09
N PHE A 212 3.12 -5.05 16.14
CA PHE A 212 2.60 -4.09 15.19
C PHE A 212 1.14 -3.79 15.51
N TYR A 213 0.81 -2.50 15.57
CA TYR A 213 -0.55 -2.02 15.82
C TYR A 213 -1.06 -1.32 14.58
N LEU A 214 -2.16 -1.80 14.03
CA LEU A 214 -2.80 -1.25 12.85
C LEU A 214 -3.79 -0.14 13.28
N LEU A 215 -3.54 1.11 12.86
CA LEU A 215 -4.36 2.27 13.17
C LEU A 215 -5.25 2.68 12.00
N GLY A 216 -4.78 2.49 10.77
CA GLY A 216 -5.51 2.90 9.58
C GLY A 216 -5.30 1.98 8.38
N VAL A 217 -6.25 2.02 7.46
CA VAL A 217 -6.24 1.31 6.18
C VAL A 217 -6.34 2.32 5.05
N SER A 218 -5.37 2.34 4.13
CA SER A 218 -5.28 3.30 3.02
C SER A 218 -6.53 3.27 2.15
N SER A 219 -7.20 4.41 2.02
CA SER A 219 -8.51 4.52 1.38
C SER A 219 -8.51 5.45 0.18
N ARG A 220 -8.25 6.74 0.36
CA ARG A 220 -8.41 7.75 -0.69
C ARG A 220 -7.58 9.00 -0.47
N VAL A 221 -7.41 9.75 -1.54
CA VAL A 221 -6.74 11.07 -1.53
C VAL A 221 -7.80 12.17 -1.66
N GLU A 222 -7.65 13.24 -0.88
CA GLU A 222 -8.36 14.51 -1.08
C GLU A 222 -7.42 15.50 -1.76
N SER A 223 -7.67 15.78 -3.02
CA SER A 223 -6.94 16.79 -3.78
C SER A 223 -7.90 17.56 -4.69
N TRP A 224 -7.81 18.89 -4.69
CA TRP A 224 -8.61 19.74 -5.56
C TRP A 224 -7.88 20.10 -6.87
N PHE A 225 -6.53 20.20 -6.84
CA PHE A 225 -5.73 20.67 -7.95
C PHE A 225 -4.35 20.00 -8.06
N LYS A 226 -4.03 19.05 -7.19
CA LYS A 226 -2.72 18.40 -7.10
C LYS A 226 -2.81 16.96 -7.56
N GLY A 227 -1.75 16.48 -8.18
CA GLY A 227 -1.58 15.07 -8.51
C GLY A 227 -1.40 14.19 -7.27
N VAL A 228 -1.62 12.90 -7.42
CA VAL A 228 -1.35 11.93 -6.36
C VAL A 228 0.10 12.05 -5.92
N GLY A 229 0.31 12.23 -4.62
CA GLY A 229 1.64 12.31 -4.04
C GLY A 229 2.37 13.65 -4.18
N GLU A 230 1.74 14.73 -4.64
CA GLU A 230 2.34 16.07 -4.55
C GLU A 230 2.27 16.62 -3.11
N TYR A 231 3.26 17.44 -2.72
CA TYR A 231 3.24 18.09 -1.41
C TYR A 231 1.96 18.87 -1.14
N GLY A 232 1.41 18.71 0.06
CA GLY A 232 0.15 19.30 0.49
C GLY A 232 -1.09 18.52 0.11
N VAL A 233 -0.98 17.37 -0.59
CA VAL A 233 -2.12 16.45 -0.73
C VAL A 233 -2.51 15.90 0.64
N LYS A 234 -3.80 15.62 0.79
CA LYS A 234 -4.34 14.99 2.00
C LYS A 234 -4.70 13.55 1.70
N GLU A 235 -4.21 12.65 2.53
CA GLU A 235 -4.59 11.24 2.49
C GLU A 235 -5.55 10.89 3.61
N LEU A 236 -6.49 10.03 3.31
CA LEU A 236 -7.46 9.51 4.25
C LEU A 236 -7.31 8.00 4.35
N TYR A 237 -7.10 7.55 5.56
CA TYR A 237 -7.07 6.15 5.95
C TYR A 237 -8.31 5.84 6.77
N THR A 238 -8.99 4.73 6.47
CA THR A 238 -10.11 4.29 7.29
C THR A 238 -9.60 3.96 8.69
N ARG A 239 -10.17 4.62 9.70
CA ARG A 239 -9.78 4.54 11.10
C ARG A 239 -10.16 3.19 11.71
N VAL A 240 -9.17 2.41 12.17
CA VAL A 240 -9.39 1.05 12.67
C VAL A 240 -10.11 1.05 14.02
N SER A 241 -9.75 1.94 14.95
CA SER A 241 -10.31 1.98 16.30
C SER A 241 -11.83 2.17 16.30
N SER A 242 -12.37 2.95 15.36
CA SER A 242 -13.81 3.18 15.24
C SER A 242 -14.60 2.04 14.55
N HIS A 243 -13.88 1.10 13.93
CA HIS A 243 -14.46 -0.05 13.24
C HIS A 243 -14.15 -1.38 13.95
N ALA A 244 -13.44 -1.33 15.09
CA ALA A 244 -12.97 -2.52 15.79
C ALA A 244 -14.12 -3.47 16.17
N ASP A 245 -15.26 -2.93 16.62
CA ASP A 245 -16.43 -3.75 16.99
C ASP A 245 -17.01 -4.49 15.79
N TRP A 246 -17.09 -3.85 14.62
CA TRP A 246 -17.55 -4.51 13.39
C TRP A 246 -16.54 -5.58 12.94
N ILE A 247 -15.24 -5.30 13.01
CA ILE A 247 -14.19 -6.27 12.68
C ILE A 247 -14.33 -7.52 13.57
N ASP A 248 -14.45 -7.32 14.90
CA ASP A 248 -14.60 -8.41 15.86
C ASP A 248 -15.87 -9.22 15.60
N GLN A 249 -17.01 -8.57 15.30
CA GLN A 249 -18.26 -9.25 14.97
C GLN A 249 -18.11 -10.14 13.73
N VAL A 250 -17.50 -9.63 12.65
CA VAL A 250 -17.31 -10.41 11.42
C VAL A 250 -16.36 -11.59 11.65
N VAL A 251 -15.27 -11.39 12.39
CA VAL A 251 -14.30 -12.44 12.69
C VAL A 251 -14.92 -13.55 13.54
N ALA A 252 -15.74 -13.21 14.52
CA ALA A 252 -16.36 -14.16 15.44
C ALA A 252 -17.61 -14.86 14.90
N ALA A 253 -18.30 -14.27 13.90
CA ALA A 253 -19.55 -14.77 13.40
C ALA A 253 -19.40 -16.08 12.58
N ASP A 254 -20.47 -16.85 12.50
CA ASP A 254 -20.64 -17.91 11.50
C ASP A 254 -20.91 -17.31 10.10
N GLU A 255 -20.90 -18.13 9.05
CA GLU A 255 -21.03 -17.69 7.67
C GLU A 255 -22.36 -16.95 7.41
N GLN A 256 -23.47 -17.45 7.96
CA GLN A 256 -24.80 -16.86 7.80
C GLN A 256 -24.88 -15.49 8.48
N SER A 257 -24.37 -15.38 9.70
CA SER A 257 -24.34 -14.15 10.47
C SER A 257 -23.43 -13.10 9.83
N ARG A 258 -22.29 -13.51 9.25
CA ARG A 258 -21.42 -12.60 8.49
C ARG A 258 -22.11 -11.96 7.29
N ALA A 259 -22.87 -12.76 6.52
CA ALA A 259 -23.63 -12.25 5.39
C ALA A 259 -24.64 -11.17 5.80
N ALA A 260 -25.20 -11.26 7.00
CA ALA A 260 -26.15 -10.27 7.51
C ALA A 260 -25.51 -8.95 7.97
N ILE A 261 -24.23 -8.97 8.38
CA ILE A 261 -23.50 -7.81 8.91
C ILE A 261 -22.43 -7.26 7.95
N SER A 262 -22.39 -7.76 6.71
CA SER A 262 -21.48 -7.30 5.66
C SER A 262 -22.21 -7.10 4.34
N SER A 263 -21.55 -6.48 3.36
CA SER A 263 -22.04 -6.35 1.99
C SER A 263 -21.22 -7.22 1.05
N SER A 264 -21.88 -8.00 0.18
CA SER A 264 -21.23 -8.76 -0.89
C SER A 264 -21.01 -7.96 -2.16
N ASP A 265 -21.76 -6.88 -2.37
CA ASP A 265 -21.85 -6.14 -3.65
C ASP A 265 -21.39 -4.68 -3.54
N GLY A 266 -21.11 -4.18 -2.33
CA GLY A 266 -20.70 -2.80 -2.08
C GLY A 266 -19.39 -2.37 -2.75
N PHE A 267 -18.66 -3.30 -3.36
CA PHE A 267 -17.40 -3.06 -4.06
C PHE A 267 -17.54 -2.73 -5.55
N LEU A 268 -18.74 -2.88 -6.13
CA LEU A 268 -18.97 -2.54 -7.55
C LEU A 268 -18.97 -1.02 -7.72
N HIS A 269 -18.01 -0.53 -8.48
CA HIS A 269 -17.88 0.88 -8.82
C HIS A 269 -18.83 1.26 -9.97
N GLU A 270 -19.18 2.53 -10.07
CA GLU A 270 -19.96 3.05 -11.19
C GLU A 270 -19.31 2.66 -12.54
N GLY A 271 -20.10 2.06 -13.43
CA GLY A 271 -19.61 1.54 -14.71
C GLY A 271 -18.96 0.16 -14.68
N MET A 272 -18.75 -0.43 -13.49
CA MET A 272 -18.36 -1.83 -13.36
C MET A 272 -19.61 -2.72 -13.37
N THR A 273 -19.64 -3.70 -14.26
CA THR A 273 -20.65 -4.76 -14.27
C THR A 273 -19.97 -6.10 -14.10
N VAL A 274 -20.68 -7.09 -13.60
CA VAL A 274 -20.16 -8.45 -13.38
C VAL A 274 -19.51 -9.01 -14.65
N GLU A 275 -20.09 -8.74 -15.82
CA GLU A 275 -19.60 -9.22 -17.12
C GLU A 275 -18.27 -8.58 -17.51
N LYS A 276 -18.00 -7.33 -17.08
CA LYS A 276 -16.73 -6.61 -17.37
C LYS A 276 -15.61 -6.96 -16.39
N MET A 277 -15.94 -7.52 -15.22
CA MET A 277 -15.00 -7.78 -14.16
C MET A 277 -13.79 -8.63 -14.59
N PRO A 278 -13.92 -9.75 -15.33
CA PRO A 278 -12.75 -10.54 -15.73
C PRO A 278 -11.72 -9.74 -16.52
N LYS A 279 -12.17 -8.87 -17.45
CA LYS A 279 -11.29 -8.02 -18.24
C LYS A 279 -10.62 -6.94 -17.40
N ILE A 280 -11.37 -6.31 -16.50
CA ILE A 280 -10.85 -5.28 -15.58
C ILE A 280 -9.78 -5.91 -14.68
N CYS A 281 -10.09 -7.02 -14.02
CA CYS A 281 -9.16 -7.70 -13.12
C CYS A 281 -7.90 -8.19 -13.85
N ALA A 282 -8.02 -8.73 -15.05
CA ALA A 282 -6.86 -9.12 -15.87
C ALA A 282 -5.95 -7.91 -16.19
N SER A 283 -6.54 -6.72 -16.40
CA SER A 283 -5.77 -5.51 -16.70
C SER A 283 -5.02 -4.95 -15.49
N LEU A 284 -5.49 -5.21 -14.27
CA LEU A 284 -4.89 -4.74 -13.02
C LEU A 284 -3.87 -5.72 -12.43
N SER A 285 -3.97 -6.99 -12.78
CA SER A 285 -3.18 -8.06 -12.18
C SER A 285 -1.67 -7.86 -12.34
N LEU A 286 -0.95 -8.09 -11.25
CA LEU A 286 0.49 -8.28 -11.21
C LEU A 286 0.81 -9.77 -11.21
N ARG A 287 1.98 -10.15 -11.73
CA ARG A 287 2.48 -11.51 -11.59
C ARG A 287 3.26 -11.62 -10.27
N PRO A 288 2.98 -12.63 -9.43
CA PRO A 288 3.83 -12.90 -8.27
C PRO A 288 5.28 -13.06 -8.74
N LYS A 289 6.24 -12.47 -8.01
CA LYS A 289 7.64 -12.79 -8.23
C LYS A 289 7.83 -14.25 -7.86
N THR A 290 8.19 -15.09 -8.81
CA THR A 290 8.70 -16.43 -8.51
C THR A 290 10.04 -16.26 -7.81
N SER A 291 10.13 -16.74 -6.58
CA SER A 291 11.35 -16.83 -5.78
C SER A 291 12.37 -17.73 -6.45
#